data_39ce9d545e5d543670e2d6c38ec53e49
#
_entry.id   39ce9d545e5d543670e2d6c38ec53e49
#
_cell.length_a   1.000
_cell.length_b   1.000
_cell.length_c   1.000
_cell.angle_alpha   90.00
_cell.angle_beta   90.00
_cell.angle_gamma   90.00
#
_symmetry.space_group_name_H-M   'P 1'
#
loop_
_entity.id
_entity.type
_entity.pdbx_description
1 polymer ?
#
loop_
_entity_poly.entity_id
_entity_poly.type
_entity_poly.pdbx_seq_one_letter_code
_entity_poly.pdbx_strand_id
1 'polypeptide(L)'
;MKAFEKNIRKVEPYVPGEQPQRKVIKLNTNENPYPPAPGVAKALKGMETDRLRLYPDPAATPLVEELARFYQVQPDQVFVGVGSDDVLSMCFLTFFNSKKPLLFPDVTYSFYKVWAELYRIPYECQELDEDFRIVKEDYYKENGGVIFPNPNAPTAIYEELDVVEDIIAHNQDVIVIVDEAYIDFAGRSALELIDKYENLLVVQTFSK
;
A
#
# COMPACT_ATOMS: atom_id res chain seq x y z
N MET A 1 -10.46 -26.74 24.97
CA MET A 1 -9.68 -26.13 23.86
C MET A 1 -8.65 -27.15 23.41
N LYS A 2 -8.63 -27.51 22.13
CA LYS A 2 -7.67 -28.47 21.59
C LYS A 2 -6.27 -27.85 21.61
N ALA A 3 -5.21 -28.67 21.71
CA ALA A 3 -3.84 -28.18 21.88
C ALA A 3 -3.40 -27.22 20.75
N PHE A 4 -3.81 -27.47 19.50
CA PHE A 4 -3.46 -26.62 18.35
C PHE A 4 -4.14 -25.24 18.39
N GLU A 5 -5.30 -25.09 19.04
CA GLU A 5 -6.04 -23.81 19.10
C GLU A 5 -5.24 -22.71 19.82
N LYS A 6 -4.31 -23.10 20.70
CA LYS A 6 -3.40 -22.15 21.38
C LYS A 6 -2.37 -21.54 20.44
N ASN A 7 -2.09 -22.20 19.32
CA ASN A 7 -1.10 -21.76 18.34
C ASN A 7 -1.72 -20.96 17.18
N ILE A 8 -3.06 -20.86 17.14
CA ILE A 8 -3.76 -20.05 16.13
C ILE A 8 -3.63 -18.58 16.51
N ARG A 9 -3.12 -17.76 15.60
CA ARG A 9 -3.12 -16.30 15.75
C ARG A 9 -4.56 -15.80 15.72
N LYS A 10 -4.89 -14.94 16.65
CA LYS A 10 -6.20 -14.28 16.72
C LYS A 10 -6.00 -12.83 16.34
N VAL A 11 -6.62 -12.45 15.25
CA VAL A 11 -6.66 -11.07 14.74
C VAL A 11 -8.12 -10.75 14.47
N GLU A 12 -8.55 -9.54 14.77
CA GLU A 12 -9.86 -9.08 14.36
C GLU A 12 -9.88 -8.91 12.83
N PRO A 13 -10.74 -9.66 12.12
CA PRO A 13 -10.79 -9.56 10.68
C PRO A 13 -11.37 -8.21 10.24
N TYR A 14 -10.91 -7.73 9.10
CA TYR A 14 -11.56 -6.61 8.43
C TYR A 14 -13.03 -6.95 8.14
N VAL A 15 -13.92 -6.03 8.49
CA VAL A 15 -15.36 -6.14 8.17
C VAL A 15 -15.61 -5.32 6.91
N PRO A 16 -15.89 -5.97 5.75
CA PRO A 16 -16.18 -5.26 4.52
C PRO A 16 -17.47 -4.48 4.66
N GLY A 17 -17.58 -3.36 3.97
CA GLY A 17 -18.80 -2.57 3.89
C GLY A 17 -19.97 -3.35 3.28
N GLU A 18 -21.19 -2.84 3.45
CA GLU A 18 -22.41 -3.45 2.91
C GLU A 18 -22.27 -3.74 1.41
N GLN A 19 -22.69 -4.94 0.99
CA GLN A 19 -22.79 -5.38 -0.40
C GLN A 19 -24.26 -5.50 -0.81
N PRO A 20 -24.93 -4.40 -1.21
CA PRO A 20 -26.37 -4.38 -1.46
C PRO A 20 -26.75 -5.24 -2.66
N GLN A 21 -27.79 -6.07 -2.48
CA GLN A 21 -28.32 -6.93 -3.55
C GLN A 21 -29.40 -6.21 -4.41
N ARG A 22 -29.66 -4.94 -4.14
CA ARG A 22 -30.62 -4.10 -4.86
C ARG A 22 -29.88 -2.97 -5.60
N LYS A 23 -30.53 -2.40 -6.62
CA LYS A 23 -29.99 -1.24 -7.33
C LYS A 23 -29.92 -0.02 -6.39
N VAL A 24 -28.73 0.42 -6.07
CA VAL A 24 -28.43 1.59 -5.23
C VAL A 24 -27.25 2.36 -5.84
N ILE A 25 -27.03 3.58 -5.36
CA ILE A 25 -25.78 4.28 -5.58
C ILE A 25 -24.83 3.80 -4.47
N LYS A 26 -23.83 3.00 -4.83
CA LYS A 26 -22.85 2.42 -3.91
C LYS A 26 -21.68 3.39 -3.79
N LEU A 27 -21.43 3.93 -2.59
CA LEU A 27 -20.35 4.89 -2.31
C LEU A 27 -19.31 4.34 -1.32
N ASN A 28 -19.51 3.11 -0.84
CA ASN A 28 -18.55 2.43 0.03
C ASN A 28 -17.51 1.64 -0.80
N THR A 29 -16.46 1.17 -0.16
CA THR A 29 -15.37 0.36 -0.73
C THR A 29 -14.54 1.04 -1.85
N ASN A 30 -14.81 2.30 -2.17
CA ASN A 30 -14.06 3.11 -3.13
C ASN A 30 -13.85 2.42 -4.50
N GLU A 31 -14.91 1.75 -5.00
CA GLU A 31 -14.89 1.16 -6.34
C GLU A 31 -14.84 2.26 -7.41
N ASN A 32 -14.01 2.08 -8.42
CA ASN A 32 -13.94 3.04 -9.52
C ASN A 32 -15.29 3.07 -10.27
N PRO A 33 -15.94 4.23 -10.41
CA PRO A 33 -17.25 4.34 -11.09
C PRO A 33 -17.14 4.22 -12.61
N TYR A 34 -15.94 4.29 -13.16
CA TYR A 34 -15.70 4.20 -14.59
C TYR A 34 -15.29 2.77 -15.01
N PRO A 35 -15.71 2.32 -16.19
CA PRO A 35 -15.25 1.04 -16.72
C PRO A 35 -13.75 1.11 -17.06
N PRO A 36 -13.06 -0.04 -17.10
CA PRO A 36 -11.67 -0.09 -17.55
C PRO A 36 -11.52 0.40 -19.00
N ALA A 37 -10.32 0.83 -19.34
CA ALA A 37 -10.01 1.29 -20.70
C ALA A 37 -10.40 0.24 -21.77
N PRO A 38 -10.86 0.63 -22.97
CA PRO A 38 -11.32 -0.30 -24.00
C PRO A 38 -10.30 -1.36 -24.40
N GLY A 39 -8.99 -1.06 -24.27
CA GLY A 39 -7.90 -2.01 -24.51
C GLY A 39 -7.92 -3.22 -23.58
N VAL A 40 -8.39 -3.08 -22.35
CA VAL A 40 -8.49 -4.19 -21.38
C VAL A 40 -9.45 -5.26 -21.87
N ALA A 41 -10.64 -4.87 -22.33
CA ALA A 41 -11.61 -5.82 -22.88
C ALA A 41 -11.09 -6.54 -24.13
N LYS A 42 -10.31 -5.83 -24.97
CA LYS A 42 -9.68 -6.43 -26.16
C LYS A 42 -8.60 -7.44 -25.75
N ALA A 43 -7.75 -7.11 -24.79
CA ALA A 43 -6.70 -8.00 -24.28
C ALA A 43 -7.29 -9.28 -23.67
N LEU A 44 -8.33 -9.16 -22.84
CA LEU A 44 -9.02 -10.31 -22.24
C LEU A 44 -9.65 -11.23 -23.27
N LYS A 45 -10.29 -10.67 -24.30
CA LYS A 45 -10.89 -11.46 -25.41
C LYS A 45 -9.85 -12.16 -26.29
N GLY A 46 -8.66 -11.60 -26.39
CA GLY A 46 -7.54 -12.15 -27.16
C GLY A 46 -6.66 -13.12 -26.39
N MET A 47 -6.97 -13.39 -25.13
CA MET A 47 -6.15 -14.26 -24.29
C MET A 47 -6.21 -15.72 -24.76
N GLU A 48 -5.05 -16.33 -24.95
CA GLU A 48 -4.90 -17.75 -25.29
C GLU A 48 -5.16 -18.61 -24.03
N THR A 49 -6.37 -19.11 -23.88
CA THR A 49 -6.79 -19.88 -22.70
C THR A 49 -5.99 -21.17 -22.48
N ASP A 50 -5.44 -21.78 -23.54
CA ASP A 50 -4.61 -22.97 -23.45
C ASP A 50 -3.31 -22.74 -22.64
N ARG A 51 -2.84 -21.50 -22.58
CA ARG A 51 -1.68 -21.12 -21.79
C ARG A 51 -1.95 -21.14 -20.29
N LEU A 52 -3.22 -21.04 -19.85
CA LEU A 52 -3.59 -21.07 -18.43
C LEU A 52 -3.22 -22.38 -17.71
N ARG A 53 -2.95 -23.45 -18.46
CA ARG A 53 -2.45 -24.75 -17.91
C ARG A 53 -0.95 -24.74 -17.57
N LEU A 54 -0.23 -23.70 -18.00
CA LEU A 54 1.21 -23.56 -17.79
C LEU A 54 1.48 -22.67 -16.58
N TYR A 55 2.62 -22.88 -15.94
CA TYR A 55 3.08 -21.94 -14.92
C TYR A 55 3.32 -20.58 -15.57
N PRO A 56 2.91 -19.48 -14.89
CA PRO A 56 3.27 -18.14 -15.34
C PRO A 56 4.76 -17.89 -15.14
N ASP A 57 5.25 -16.82 -15.73
CA ASP A 57 6.57 -16.28 -15.43
C ASP A 57 6.60 -15.81 -13.96
N PRO A 58 7.45 -16.40 -13.11
CA PRO A 58 7.48 -16.09 -11.67
C PRO A 58 7.90 -14.66 -11.37
N ALA A 59 8.62 -13.99 -12.27
CA ALA A 59 9.03 -12.60 -12.15
C ALA A 59 8.02 -11.62 -12.76
N ALA A 60 6.96 -12.11 -13.42
CA ALA A 60 6.01 -11.27 -14.19
C ALA A 60 6.73 -10.28 -15.13
N THR A 61 7.82 -10.73 -15.77
CA THR A 61 8.76 -9.91 -16.54
C THR A 61 8.10 -8.93 -17.51
N PRO A 62 7.10 -9.34 -18.34
CA PRO A 62 6.47 -8.39 -19.27
C PRO A 62 5.75 -7.23 -18.56
N LEU A 63 5.17 -7.47 -17.38
CA LEU A 63 4.51 -6.44 -16.59
C LEU A 63 5.52 -5.52 -15.91
N VAL A 64 6.57 -6.10 -15.33
CA VAL A 64 7.64 -5.35 -14.66
C VAL A 64 8.35 -4.41 -15.66
N GLU A 65 8.68 -4.91 -16.85
CA GLU A 65 9.31 -4.10 -17.90
C GLU A 65 8.41 -2.95 -18.38
N GLU A 66 7.09 -3.20 -18.49
CA GLU A 66 6.13 -2.18 -18.92
C GLU A 66 5.92 -1.12 -17.84
N LEU A 67 5.84 -1.53 -16.56
CA LEU A 67 5.77 -0.60 -15.43
C LEU A 67 7.04 0.22 -15.28
N ALA A 68 8.20 -0.40 -15.42
CA ALA A 68 9.48 0.31 -15.38
C ALA A 68 9.56 1.39 -16.47
N ARG A 69 9.10 1.07 -17.70
CA ARG A 69 9.03 2.05 -18.79
C ARG A 69 8.03 3.16 -18.51
N PHE A 70 6.86 2.83 -17.98
CA PHE A 70 5.81 3.79 -17.68
C PHE A 70 6.23 4.78 -16.59
N TYR A 71 6.84 4.27 -15.51
CA TYR A 71 7.30 5.07 -14.39
C TYR A 71 8.70 5.67 -14.57
N GLN A 72 9.40 5.31 -15.66
CA GLN A 72 10.77 5.76 -15.96
C GLN A 72 11.79 5.35 -14.87
N VAL A 73 11.62 4.14 -14.32
CA VAL A 73 12.52 3.50 -13.35
C VAL A 73 13.18 2.26 -13.96
N GLN A 74 14.11 1.64 -13.24
CA GLN A 74 14.74 0.40 -13.69
C GLN A 74 13.85 -0.82 -13.37
N PRO A 75 13.88 -1.91 -14.17
CA PRO A 75 13.09 -3.11 -13.89
C PRO A 75 13.35 -3.74 -12.52
N ASP A 76 14.56 -3.64 -11.99
CA ASP A 76 14.96 -4.14 -10.67
C ASP A 76 14.45 -3.26 -9.51
N GLN A 77 13.91 -2.07 -9.82
CA GLN A 77 13.19 -1.22 -8.86
C GLN A 77 11.69 -1.51 -8.80
N VAL A 78 11.18 -2.48 -9.59
CA VAL A 78 9.74 -2.78 -9.67
C VAL A 78 9.45 -4.17 -9.13
N PHE A 79 8.58 -4.25 -8.14
CA PHE A 79 8.02 -5.49 -7.62
C PHE A 79 6.50 -5.51 -7.83
N VAL A 80 5.94 -6.64 -8.27
CA VAL A 80 4.50 -6.81 -8.50
C VAL A 80 3.92 -7.92 -7.64
N GLY A 81 2.73 -7.67 -7.09
CA GLY A 81 1.95 -8.64 -6.30
C GLY A 81 0.48 -8.63 -6.71
N VAL A 82 -0.33 -9.38 -6.00
CA VAL A 82 -1.78 -9.49 -6.27
C VAL A 82 -2.53 -8.35 -5.57
N GLY A 83 -2.28 -7.11 -6.03
CA GLY A 83 -2.80 -5.88 -5.45
C GLY A 83 -1.92 -5.32 -4.32
N SER A 84 -2.20 -4.07 -3.91
CA SER A 84 -1.42 -3.38 -2.87
C SER A 84 -1.48 -4.09 -1.51
N ASP A 85 -2.59 -4.72 -1.16
CA ASP A 85 -2.72 -5.46 0.10
C ASP A 85 -1.71 -6.60 0.23
N ASP A 86 -1.51 -7.36 -0.85
CA ASP A 86 -0.53 -8.44 -0.90
C ASP A 86 0.90 -7.87 -0.78
N VAL A 87 1.21 -6.84 -1.56
CA VAL A 87 2.52 -6.17 -1.52
C VAL A 87 2.80 -5.59 -0.15
N LEU A 88 1.86 -4.85 0.44
CA LEU A 88 2.00 -4.26 1.78
C LEU A 88 2.19 -5.34 2.86
N SER A 89 1.40 -6.43 2.80
CA SER A 89 1.56 -7.56 3.72
C SER A 89 2.96 -8.16 3.65
N MET A 90 3.53 -8.31 2.46
CA MET A 90 4.92 -8.75 2.28
C MET A 90 5.93 -7.72 2.80
N CYS A 91 5.70 -6.43 2.57
CA CYS A 91 6.54 -5.37 3.12
C CYS A 91 6.56 -5.40 4.65
N PHE A 92 5.40 -5.53 5.30
CA PHE A 92 5.32 -5.65 6.76
C PHE A 92 6.14 -6.82 7.27
N LEU A 93 6.02 -7.99 6.65
CA LEU A 93 6.74 -9.18 7.04
C LEU A 93 8.26 -9.07 6.80
N THR A 94 8.66 -8.35 5.75
CA THR A 94 10.06 -8.27 5.32
C THR A 94 10.85 -7.20 6.07
N PHE A 95 10.29 -6.01 6.23
CA PHE A 95 11.06 -4.84 6.66
C PHE A 95 10.85 -4.45 8.13
N PHE A 96 9.68 -4.73 8.72
CA PHE A 96 9.36 -4.24 10.06
C PHE A 96 9.60 -5.29 11.15
N ASN A 97 10.83 -5.82 11.20
CA ASN A 97 11.23 -6.90 12.11
C ASN A 97 12.01 -6.44 13.35
N SER A 98 12.09 -5.13 13.59
CA SER A 98 12.80 -4.60 14.76
C SER A 98 11.91 -4.66 16.02
N LYS A 99 12.53 -4.37 17.17
CA LYS A 99 11.78 -4.20 18.43
C LYS A 99 11.20 -2.80 18.61
N LYS A 100 11.59 -1.87 17.71
CA LYS A 100 11.09 -0.50 17.69
C LYS A 100 9.73 -0.44 17.00
N PRO A 101 8.85 0.50 17.39
CA PRO A 101 7.51 0.58 16.81
C PRO A 101 7.53 1.04 15.36
N LEU A 102 6.68 0.43 14.52
CA LEU A 102 6.27 0.98 13.23
C LEU A 102 5.37 2.19 13.47
N LEU A 103 5.61 3.30 12.79
CA LEU A 103 4.81 4.52 12.90
C LEU A 103 3.86 4.66 11.72
N PHE A 104 2.60 5.00 11.99
CA PHE A 104 1.60 5.35 10.98
C PHE A 104 0.50 6.22 11.58
N PRO A 105 -0.31 6.94 10.78
CA PRO A 105 -1.37 7.80 11.28
C PRO A 105 -2.44 7.03 12.07
N ASP A 106 -3.07 7.66 13.04
CA ASP A 106 -4.14 7.06 13.86
C ASP A 106 -5.43 6.86 13.07
N VAL A 107 -5.77 7.83 12.20
CA VAL A 107 -6.91 7.77 11.26
C VAL A 107 -6.39 7.50 9.87
N THR A 108 -6.26 6.21 9.51
CA THR A 108 -5.67 5.76 8.25
C THR A 108 -6.22 4.41 7.82
N TYR A 109 -5.62 3.80 6.80
CA TYR A 109 -6.02 2.49 6.29
C TYR A 109 -5.93 1.41 7.37
N SER A 110 -7.08 0.84 7.71
CA SER A 110 -7.23 -0.03 8.88
C SER A 110 -6.40 -1.33 8.83
N PHE A 111 -5.99 -1.78 7.66
CA PHE A 111 -5.18 -2.99 7.50
C PHE A 111 -3.76 -2.86 8.05
N TYR A 112 -3.22 -1.66 8.23
CA TYR A 112 -1.90 -1.50 8.85
C TYR A 112 -1.88 -2.11 10.27
N LYS A 113 -2.91 -1.84 11.06
CA LYS A 113 -3.08 -2.47 12.40
C LYS A 113 -3.24 -3.99 12.30
N VAL A 114 -4.03 -4.46 11.34
CA VAL A 114 -4.26 -5.89 11.13
C VAL A 114 -2.96 -6.62 10.83
N TRP A 115 -2.12 -6.10 9.92
CA TRP A 115 -0.82 -6.73 9.62
C TRP A 115 0.16 -6.61 10.78
N ALA A 116 0.23 -5.44 11.44
CA ALA A 116 1.10 -5.27 12.60
C ALA A 116 0.78 -6.30 13.70
N GLU A 117 -0.49 -6.49 14.03
CA GLU A 117 -0.94 -7.48 15.01
C GLU A 117 -0.70 -8.93 14.52
N LEU A 118 -1.02 -9.23 13.26
CA LEU A 118 -0.82 -10.55 12.66
C LEU A 118 0.64 -10.98 12.71
N TYR A 119 1.56 -10.08 12.41
CA TYR A 119 2.99 -10.34 12.37
C TYR A 119 3.69 -10.03 13.69
N ARG A 120 2.96 -9.52 14.71
CA ARG A 120 3.50 -9.14 16.02
C ARG A 120 4.56 -8.05 15.93
N ILE A 121 4.34 -7.10 15.05
CA ILE A 121 5.15 -5.91 14.89
C ILE A 121 4.66 -4.89 15.92
N PRO A 122 5.53 -4.36 16.79
CA PRO A 122 5.15 -3.25 17.66
C PRO A 122 4.83 -2.03 16.79
N TYR A 123 3.79 -1.29 17.14
CA TYR A 123 3.41 -0.08 16.40
C TYR A 123 2.95 1.02 17.32
N GLU A 124 3.02 2.24 16.82
CA GLU A 124 2.52 3.44 17.49
C GLU A 124 1.81 4.33 16.45
N CYS A 125 0.57 4.68 16.74
CA CYS A 125 -0.19 5.58 15.90
C CYS A 125 0.17 7.04 16.21
N GLN A 126 0.39 7.84 15.17
CA GLN A 126 0.63 9.27 15.28
C GLN A 126 -0.69 10.01 15.05
N GLU A 127 -1.07 10.89 15.96
CA GLU A 127 -2.30 11.66 15.83
C GLU A 127 -2.19 12.64 14.65
N LEU A 128 -3.23 12.68 13.83
CA LEU A 128 -3.36 13.73 12.81
C LEU A 128 -3.75 15.05 13.50
N ASP A 129 -3.46 16.18 12.87
CA ASP A 129 -3.88 17.47 13.36
C ASP A 129 -5.40 17.72 13.23
N GLU A 130 -5.86 18.91 13.62
CA GLU A 130 -7.28 19.29 13.57
C GLU A 130 -7.87 19.32 12.15
N ASP A 131 -7.00 19.46 11.13
CA ASP A 131 -7.34 19.43 9.71
C ASP A 131 -7.10 18.05 9.07
N PHE A 132 -6.85 17.02 9.88
CA PHE A 132 -6.52 15.65 9.46
C PHE A 132 -5.21 15.53 8.65
N ARG A 133 -4.27 16.44 8.85
CA ARG A 133 -2.95 16.40 8.21
C ARG A 133 -1.93 15.68 9.08
N ILE A 134 -0.90 15.16 8.44
CA ILE A 134 0.25 14.55 9.10
C ILE A 134 1.06 15.64 9.81
N VAL A 135 1.33 15.44 11.11
CA VAL A 135 2.31 16.21 11.88
C VAL A 135 3.66 15.53 11.67
N LYS A 136 4.43 16.00 10.72
CA LYS A 136 5.66 15.33 10.25
C LYS A 136 6.71 15.14 11.36
N GLU A 137 6.77 16.05 12.33
CA GLU A 137 7.68 16.01 13.48
C GLU A 137 7.46 14.79 14.38
N ASP A 138 6.24 14.22 14.40
CA ASP A 138 5.92 13.02 15.17
C ASP A 138 6.58 11.76 14.60
N TYR A 139 7.06 11.82 13.37
CA TYR A 139 7.77 10.75 12.68
C TYR A 139 9.30 10.83 12.79
N TYR A 140 9.86 11.84 13.46
CA TYR A 140 11.33 12.01 13.60
C TYR A 140 11.93 11.20 14.74
N LYS A 141 11.10 10.69 15.64
CA LYS A 141 11.55 9.87 16.76
C LYS A 141 12.09 8.52 16.31
N GLU A 142 12.89 7.90 17.16
CA GLU A 142 13.42 6.56 16.92
C GLU A 142 12.28 5.55 16.71
N ASN A 143 12.32 4.82 15.59
CA ASN A 143 11.25 3.92 15.19
C ASN A 143 11.78 2.69 14.44
N GLY A 144 10.90 1.75 14.09
CA GLY A 144 11.19 0.53 13.35
C GLY A 144 10.80 0.58 11.87
N GLY A 145 10.29 1.72 11.42
CA GLY A 145 9.80 1.99 10.07
C GLY A 145 8.63 2.96 10.10
N VAL A 146 8.32 3.52 8.96
CA VAL A 146 7.21 4.46 8.77
C VAL A 146 6.35 4.01 7.60
N ILE A 147 5.03 4.09 7.74
CA ILE A 147 4.10 3.91 6.62
C ILE A 147 2.96 4.91 6.73
N PHE A 148 2.61 5.55 5.64
CA PHE A 148 1.42 6.40 5.54
C PHE A 148 0.89 6.42 4.11
N PRO A 149 -0.44 6.52 3.92
CA PRO A 149 -1.02 6.71 2.61
C PRO A 149 -0.91 8.16 2.15
N ASN A 150 -0.69 8.36 0.87
CA ASN A 150 -0.74 9.68 0.25
C ASN A 150 -1.36 9.64 -1.15
N PRO A 151 -2.62 10.08 -1.32
CA PRO A 151 -3.55 10.64 -0.30
C PRO A 151 -3.94 9.64 0.79
N ASN A 152 -4.17 10.15 2.01
CA ASN A 152 -4.61 9.33 3.12
C ASN A 152 -6.06 8.84 2.91
N ALA A 153 -6.33 7.61 3.30
CA ALA A 153 -7.66 7.04 3.37
C ALA A 153 -8.00 6.71 4.84
N PRO A 154 -9.11 7.24 5.43
CA PRO A 154 -10.30 7.73 4.72
C PRO A 154 -10.39 9.25 4.54
N THR A 155 -9.42 10.03 4.97
CA THR A 155 -9.51 11.50 5.04
C THR A 155 -9.48 12.16 3.65
N ALA A 156 -8.96 11.48 2.64
CA ALA A 156 -8.69 11.98 1.29
C ALA A 156 -7.70 13.18 1.25
N ILE A 157 -6.98 13.42 2.32
CA ILE A 157 -5.98 14.48 2.40
C ILE A 157 -4.70 14.03 1.68
N TYR A 158 -4.22 14.88 0.80
CA TYR A 158 -2.94 14.75 0.12
C TYR A 158 -1.92 15.65 0.81
N GLU A 159 -0.79 15.10 1.19
CA GLU A 159 0.36 15.85 1.67
C GLU A 159 1.28 16.22 0.50
N GLU A 160 1.75 17.45 0.51
CA GLU A 160 2.68 17.92 -0.51
C GLU A 160 4.01 17.15 -0.45
N LEU A 161 4.68 17.06 -1.58
CA LEU A 161 5.86 16.21 -1.71
C LEU A 161 7.02 16.63 -0.78
N ASP A 162 7.10 17.90 -0.40
CA ASP A 162 8.09 18.40 0.56
C ASP A 162 7.87 17.88 1.99
N VAL A 163 6.61 17.70 2.41
CA VAL A 163 6.28 17.05 3.69
C VAL A 163 6.66 15.57 3.66
N VAL A 164 6.32 14.88 2.56
CA VAL A 164 6.68 13.48 2.36
C VAL A 164 8.19 13.30 2.37
N GLU A 165 8.91 14.13 1.63
CA GLU A 165 10.37 14.11 1.54
C GLU A 165 11.03 14.35 2.90
N ASP A 166 10.51 15.29 3.67
CA ASP A 166 11.04 15.62 4.99
C ASP A 166 10.94 14.43 5.97
N ILE A 167 9.82 13.70 5.95
CA ILE A 167 9.66 12.46 6.73
C ILE A 167 10.70 11.41 6.29
N ILE A 168 10.88 11.20 4.99
CA ILE A 168 11.82 10.23 4.46
C ILE A 168 13.25 10.59 4.88
N ALA A 169 13.62 11.86 4.77
CA ALA A 169 14.95 12.38 5.09
C ALA A 169 15.32 12.21 6.57
N HIS A 170 14.34 12.28 7.47
CA HIS A 170 14.55 12.08 8.91
C HIS A 170 14.56 10.60 9.34
N ASN A 171 14.26 9.67 8.42
CA ASN A 171 14.12 8.24 8.71
C ASN A 171 15.07 7.35 7.88
N GLN A 172 16.27 7.83 7.54
CA GLN A 172 17.18 7.14 6.59
C GLN A 172 17.68 5.76 7.07
N ASP A 173 17.60 5.48 8.36
CA ASP A 173 18.03 4.18 8.95
C ASP A 173 16.93 3.11 8.93
N VAL A 174 15.73 3.44 8.46
CA VAL A 174 14.56 2.55 8.40
C VAL A 174 13.80 2.71 7.09
N ILE A 175 13.00 1.72 6.72
CA ILE A 175 12.15 1.82 5.53
C ILE A 175 10.98 2.76 5.79
N VAL A 176 10.74 3.65 4.82
CA VAL A 176 9.55 4.49 4.73
C VAL A 176 8.71 4.03 3.54
N ILE A 177 7.46 3.66 3.80
CA ILE A 177 6.51 3.27 2.76
C ILE A 177 5.50 4.40 2.57
N VAL A 178 5.39 4.88 1.34
CA VAL A 178 4.32 5.78 0.90
C VAL A 178 3.30 4.94 0.12
N ASP A 179 2.12 4.75 0.71
CA ASP A 179 1.02 4.00 0.10
C ASP A 179 0.21 4.95 -0.79
N GLU A 180 0.42 4.81 -2.07
CA GLU A 180 -0.17 5.65 -3.11
C GLU A 180 -1.35 4.99 -3.82
N ALA A 181 -2.18 4.23 -3.09
CA ALA A 181 -3.35 3.58 -3.67
C ALA A 181 -4.32 4.55 -4.38
N TYR A 182 -4.27 5.84 -4.05
CA TYR A 182 -5.14 6.88 -4.61
C TYR A 182 -4.40 8.01 -5.33
N ILE A 183 -3.14 7.87 -5.65
CA ILE A 183 -2.32 8.94 -6.23
C ILE A 183 -2.85 9.44 -7.58
N ASP A 184 -3.49 8.57 -8.38
CA ASP A 184 -4.09 8.93 -9.65
C ASP A 184 -5.20 10.00 -9.55
N PHE A 185 -5.71 10.26 -8.35
CA PHE A 185 -6.74 11.25 -8.06
C PHE A 185 -6.21 12.50 -7.37
N ALA A 186 -4.88 12.63 -7.21
CA ALA A 186 -4.28 13.68 -6.40
C ALA A 186 -3.14 14.42 -7.14
N GLY A 187 -2.04 14.67 -6.44
CA GLY A 187 -0.93 15.49 -6.88
C GLY A 187 0.26 14.70 -7.43
N ARG A 188 1.45 15.08 -6.98
CA ARG A 188 2.71 14.49 -7.40
C ARG A 188 3.00 13.22 -6.61
N SER A 189 3.55 12.20 -7.28
CA SER A 189 3.94 10.94 -6.66
C SER A 189 5.29 11.04 -5.97
N ALA A 190 5.44 10.33 -4.85
CA ALA A 190 6.72 10.11 -4.18
C ALA A 190 7.73 9.31 -5.04
N LEU A 191 7.30 8.75 -6.18
CA LEU A 191 8.21 8.17 -7.18
C LEU A 191 9.25 9.18 -7.67
N GLU A 192 8.97 10.48 -7.62
CA GLU A 192 9.95 11.52 -7.96
C GLU A 192 11.17 11.52 -7.02
N LEU A 193 11.05 10.89 -5.86
CA LEU A 193 12.10 10.81 -4.84
C LEU A 193 12.85 9.47 -4.82
N ILE A 194 12.43 8.50 -5.64
CA ILE A 194 12.92 7.11 -5.56
C ILE A 194 14.45 7.00 -5.79
N ASP A 195 15.00 7.79 -6.67
CA ASP A 195 16.44 7.81 -6.95
C ASP A 195 17.25 8.57 -5.89
N LYS A 196 16.57 9.33 -5.03
CA LYS A 196 17.21 10.14 -3.99
C LYS A 196 17.32 9.42 -2.65
N TYR A 197 16.38 8.49 -2.36
CA TYR A 197 16.26 7.85 -1.06
C TYR A 197 16.18 6.34 -1.18
N GLU A 198 17.23 5.64 -0.78
CA GLU A 198 17.33 4.16 -0.82
C GLU A 198 16.35 3.47 0.16
N ASN A 199 15.87 4.21 1.16
CA ASN A 199 14.93 3.73 2.17
C ASN A 199 13.45 3.96 1.81
N LEU A 200 13.16 4.50 0.63
CA LEU A 200 11.79 4.76 0.16
C LEU A 200 11.22 3.57 -0.60
N LEU A 201 10.01 3.17 -0.24
CA LEU A 201 9.15 2.30 -1.05
C LEU A 201 7.85 3.02 -1.38
N VAL A 202 7.46 3.01 -2.64
CA VAL A 202 6.18 3.56 -3.11
C VAL A 202 5.29 2.40 -3.55
N VAL A 203 4.08 2.30 -2.98
CA VAL A 203 3.15 1.23 -3.29
C VAL A 203 1.94 1.79 -4.01
N GLN A 204 1.67 1.31 -5.22
CA GLN A 204 0.52 1.70 -6.03
C GLN A 204 -0.32 0.48 -6.41
N THR A 205 -1.50 0.69 -6.99
CA THR A 205 -2.42 -0.40 -7.35
C THR A 205 -3.25 -0.06 -8.59
N PHE A 206 -3.61 -1.09 -9.36
CA PHE A 206 -4.61 -0.97 -10.43
C PHE A 206 -6.06 -1.14 -9.94
N SER A 207 -6.27 -1.27 -8.63
CA SER A 207 -7.60 -1.55 -8.05
C SER A 207 -8.50 -0.32 -7.93
N LYS A 208 -7.98 0.90 -8.20
CA LYS A 208 -8.69 2.18 -8.00
C LYS A 208 -8.89 2.94 -9.30
#